data_ebd877f2e94c152837cbdb97e45c2a5c
#
_entry.id   ebd877f2e94c152837cbdb97e45c2a5c
#
_cell.length_a   1.000
_cell.length_b   1.000
_cell.length_c   1.000
_cell.angle_alpha   90.00
_cell.angle_beta   90.00
_cell.angle_gamma   90.00
#
_symmetry.space_group_name_H-M   'P 1'
#
loop_
_entity.id
_entity.type
_entity.pdbx_description
1 polymer ?
#
loop_
_entity_poly.entity_id
_entity_poly.type
_entity_poly.pdbx_seq_one_letter_code
_entity_poly.pdbx_strand_id
1 'polypeptide(L)'
;ENKYYISMKKDGISHLFVYDTAKGLWHREDSTEARYFAKGGNTLYYLDGNVIKTISGKDTDVIDWYAETTDFTYQTADSKFISRVSLRCEVESGATLEDWIDYDSRGAWRRLKSIGSGRKGMINVPLIPARCDHFRLRFSGYGKCAIHDMTLFLATGSNERR
;
A
#
# COMPACT_ATOMS: atom_id res chain seq x y z
N GLU A 1 20.61 -6.90 6.36
CA GLU A 1 19.15 -6.76 6.24
C GLU A 1 18.51 -8.12 6.46
N ASN A 2 17.59 -8.22 7.41
CA ASN A 2 16.92 -9.48 7.76
C ASN A 2 15.64 -9.61 6.90
N LYS A 3 15.81 -9.91 5.63
CA LYS A 3 14.71 -10.13 4.68
C LYS A 3 14.73 -11.55 4.15
N TYR A 4 13.58 -12.12 3.97
CA TYR A 4 13.38 -13.44 3.36
C TYR A 4 12.65 -13.29 2.03
N TYR A 5 13.15 -13.92 0.98
CA TYR A 5 12.64 -13.80 -0.38
C TYR A 5 12.05 -15.13 -0.85
N ILE A 6 10.87 -15.08 -1.44
CA ILE A 6 10.21 -16.22 -2.06
C ILE A 6 9.74 -15.83 -3.46
N SER A 7 10.14 -16.60 -4.45
CA SER A 7 9.57 -16.52 -5.80
C SER A 7 8.54 -17.63 -5.97
N MET A 8 7.32 -17.26 -6.32
CA MET A 8 6.20 -18.18 -6.54
C MET A 8 5.52 -17.87 -7.86
N LYS A 9 4.86 -18.89 -8.42
CA LYS A 9 4.09 -18.74 -9.66
C LYS A 9 2.62 -19.09 -9.39
N LYS A 10 1.72 -18.20 -9.80
CA LYS A 10 0.27 -18.42 -9.72
C LYS A 10 -0.34 -18.02 -11.07
N ASP A 11 -1.17 -18.89 -11.64
CA ASP A 11 -1.88 -18.67 -12.90
C ASP A 11 -0.94 -18.23 -14.05
N GLY A 12 0.29 -18.80 -14.08
CA GLY A 12 1.31 -18.46 -15.05
C GLY A 12 2.11 -17.19 -14.77
N ILE A 13 1.70 -16.38 -13.78
CA ILE A 13 2.36 -15.13 -13.40
C ILE A 13 3.32 -15.38 -12.23
N SER A 14 4.55 -14.91 -12.37
CA SER A 14 5.55 -14.97 -11.30
C SER A 14 5.34 -13.83 -10.32
N HIS A 15 5.64 -14.08 -9.06
CA HIS A 15 5.57 -13.12 -7.97
C HIS A 15 6.79 -13.27 -7.07
N LEU A 16 7.52 -12.18 -6.85
CA LEU A 16 8.58 -12.12 -5.86
C LEU A 16 8.02 -11.51 -4.58
N PHE A 17 7.96 -12.31 -3.50
CA PHE A 17 7.54 -11.87 -2.18
C PHE A 17 8.72 -11.68 -1.27
N VAL A 18 8.60 -10.70 -0.40
CA VAL A 18 9.61 -10.36 0.60
C VAL A 18 8.97 -10.29 1.97
N TYR A 19 9.57 -11.00 2.91
CA TYR A 19 9.25 -10.88 4.32
C TYR A 19 10.32 -10.03 5.01
N ASP A 20 9.93 -8.87 5.51
CA ASP A 20 10.77 -8.00 6.34
C ASP A 20 10.63 -8.46 7.80
N THR A 21 11.64 -9.16 8.31
CA THR A 21 11.61 -9.71 9.67
C THR A 21 11.63 -8.64 10.76
N ALA A 22 12.16 -7.45 10.46
CA ALA A 22 12.19 -6.36 11.42
C ALA A 22 10.81 -5.71 11.59
N LYS A 23 9.99 -5.74 10.54
CA LYS A 23 8.63 -5.18 10.54
C LYS A 23 7.54 -6.24 10.73
N GLY A 24 7.88 -7.53 10.58
CA GLY A 24 6.91 -8.63 10.62
C GLY A 24 5.92 -8.60 9.45
N LEU A 25 6.30 -8.04 8.30
CA LEU A 25 5.40 -7.80 7.17
C LEU A 25 5.86 -8.50 5.91
N TRP A 26 4.90 -9.06 5.18
CA TRP A 26 5.05 -9.51 3.81
C TRP A 26 4.65 -8.41 2.83
N HIS A 27 5.41 -8.29 1.76
CA HIS A 27 5.01 -7.50 0.60
C HIS A 27 5.41 -8.22 -0.69
N ARG A 28 4.76 -7.86 -1.77
CA ARG A 28 5.15 -8.26 -3.11
C ARG A 28 6.03 -7.17 -3.69
N GLU A 29 7.24 -7.54 -4.13
CA GLU A 29 8.13 -6.61 -4.84
C GLU A 29 7.63 -6.39 -6.27
N ASP A 30 7.66 -7.46 -7.07
CA ASP A 30 7.32 -7.40 -8.49
C ASP A 30 6.89 -8.77 -9.05
N SER A 31 6.96 -8.93 -10.35
CA SER A 31 6.66 -10.17 -11.08
C SER A 31 7.92 -10.92 -11.54
N THR A 32 9.09 -10.64 -10.97
CA THR A 32 10.33 -11.32 -11.29
C THR A 32 10.25 -12.81 -10.99
N GLU A 33 10.65 -13.65 -11.95
CA GLU A 33 10.83 -15.10 -11.75
C GLU A 33 12.23 -15.38 -11.21
N ALA A 34 12.45 -15.04 -9.93
CA ALA A 34 13.74 -15.26 -9.30
C ALA A 34 13.99 -16.75 -9.01
N ARG A 35 15.08 -17.28 -9.51
CA ARG A 35 15.52 -18.66 -9.27
C ARG A 35 16.91 -18.65 -8.64
N TYR A 36 17.23 -19.71 -7.89
CA TYR A 36 18.59 -19.99 -7.40
C TYR A 36 19.23 -18.79 -6.67
N PHE A 37 18.68 -18.44 -5.55
CA PHE A 37 19.25 -17.38 -4.72
C PHE A 37 20.61 -17.78 -4.16
N ALA A 38 21.58 -16.86 -4.24
CA ALA A 38 22.91 -17.02 -3.67
C ALA A 38 23.37 -15.73 -2.99
N LYS A 39 24.02 -15.85 -1.83
CA LYS A 39 24.60 -14.71 -1.12
C LYS A 39 26.10 -14.65 -1.37
N GLY A 40 26.57 -13.50 -1.82
CA GLY A 40 27.98 -13.16 -1.98
C GLY A 40 28.31 -11.89 -1.18
N GLY A 41 29.05 -11.99 -0.10
CA GLY A 41 29.28 -10.88 0.82
C GLY A 41 27.97 -10.36 1.39
N ASN A 42 27.67 -9.07 1.21
CA ASN A 42 26.41 -8.45 1.64
C ASN A 42 25.36 -8.35 0.51
N THR A 43 25.62 -8.94 -0.65
CA THR A 43 24.74 -8.88 -1.82
C THR A 43 24.03 -10.20 -2.00
N LEU A 44 22.71 -10.14 -2.22
CA LEU A 44 21.90 -11.29 -2.62
C LEU A 44 21.75 -11.28 -4.14
N TYR A 45 22.16 -12.36 -4.76
CA TYR A 45 22.05 -12.61 -6.20
C TYR A 45 20.93 -13.60 -6.47
N TYR A 46 20.32 -13.51 -7.64
CA TYR A 46 19.36 -14.46 -8.13
C TYR A 46 19.46 -14.61 -9.65
N LEU A 47 18.94 -15.70 -10.16
CA LEU A 47 18.87 -15.96 -11.60
C LEU A 47 17.47 -15.58 -12.11
N ASP A 48 17.41 -14.73 -13.12
CA ASP A 48 16.20 -14.38 -13.86
C ASP A 48 16.40 -14.80 -15.33
N GLY A 49 15.73 -15.89 -15.72
CA GLY A 49 16.04 -16.58 -16.97
C GLY A 49 17.48 -17.07 -16.96
N ASN A 50 18.33 -16.49 -17.82
CA ASN A 50 19.76 -16.78 -17.94
C ASN A 50 20.65 -15.63 -17.46
N VAL A 51 20.09 -14.65 -16.76
CA VAL A 51 20.82 -13.46 -16.30
C VAL A 51 20.94 -13.47 -14.78
N ILE A 52 22.15 -13.28 -14.28
CA ILE A 52 22.38 -13.08 -12.84
C ILE A 52 22.07 -11.62 -12.51
N LYS A 53 21.17 -11.41 -11.58
CA LYS A 53 20.75 -10.09 -11.07
C LYS A 53 20.99 -9.99 -9.57
N THR A 54 20.97 -8.78 -9.05
CA THR A 54 21.07 -8.50 -7.60
C THR A 54 19.77 -7.86 -7.10
N ILE A 55 19.39 -8.16 -5.87
CA ILE A 55 18.24 -7.53 -5.22
C ILE A 55 18.59 -6.13 -4.71
N SER A 56 19.85 -5.87 -4.43
CA SER A 56 20.34 -4.58 -3.92
C SER A 56 20.97 -3.71 -5.03
N GLY A 57 20.34 -3.65 -6.19
CA GLY A 57 20.74 -2.76 -7.26
C GLY A 57 20.49 -1.29 -6.92
N LYS A 58 21.30 -0.39 -7.47
CA LYS A 58 20.98 1.04 -7.54
C LYS A 58 20.06 1.27 -8.75
N ASP A 59 18.96 0.54 -8.81
CA ASP A 59 18.01 0.76 -9.87
C ASP A 59 17.30 2.08 -9.61
N THR A 60 17.33 2.94 -10.60
CA THR A 60 16.68 4.27 -10.55
C THR A 60 15.29 4.22 -11.17
N ASP A 61 14.83 3.03 -11.54
CA ASP A 61 13.52 2.87 -12.13
C ASP A 61 12.45 3.20 -11.09
N VAL A 62 11.62 4.11 -11.47
CA VAL A 62 10.48 4.55 -10.66
C VAL A 62 9.35 3.55 -10.89
N ILE A 63 8.86 2.96 -9.83
CA ILE A 63 7.84 1.91 -9.89
C ILE A 63 6.47 2.43 -9.45
N ASP A 64 5.42 1.85 -10.02
CA ASP A 64 4.07 1.94 -9.50
C ASP A 64 3.93 1.01 -8.29
N TRP A 65 3.25 1.49 -7.26
CA TRP A 65 3.01 0.72 -6.05
C TRP A 65 1.60 0.97 -5.50
N TYR A 66 1.10 0.03 -4.71
CA TYR A 66 -0.09 0.23 -3.92
C TYR A 66 -0.01 -0.51 -2.58
N ALA A 67 -0.75 0.00 -1.61
CA ALA A 67 -0.97 -0.62 -0.31
C ALA A 67 -2.46 -0.51 0.05
N GLU A 68 -3.03 -1.58 0.58
CA GLU A 68 -4.41 -1.63 1.04
C GLU A 68 -4.45 -1.94 2.52
N THR A 69 -5.38 -1.30 3.24
CA THR A 69 -5.68 -1.66 4.61
C THR A 69 -6.63 -2.86 4.66
N THR A 70 -6.71 -3.49 5.79
CA THR A 70 -7.85 -4.36 6.13
C THR A 70 -9.12 -3.52 6.30
N ASP A 71 -10.26 -4.18 6.46
CA ASP A 71 -11.54 -3.51 6.73
C ASP A 71 -11.52 -2.84 8.11
N PHE A 72 -11.90 -1.57 8.16
CA PHE A 72 -12.13 -0.81 9.39
C PHE A 72 -13.58 -1.02 9.84
N THR A 73 -13.78 -1.92 10.77
CA THR A 73 -15.11 -2.28 11.31
C THR A 73 -15.43 -1.54 12.61
N TYR A 74 -14.40 -1.15 13.37
CA TYR A 74 -14.50 -0.52 14.69
C TYR A 74 -15.34 -1.28 15.72
N GLN A 75 -15.54 -2.58 15.51
CA GLN A 75 -16.26 -3.50 16.39
C GLN A 75 -17.68 -3.01 16.77
N THR A 76 -18.32 -2.25 15.89
CA THR A 76 -19.69 -1.78 16.07
C THR A 76 -20.52 -2.18 14.86
N ALA A 77 -21.74 -2.67 15.13
CA ALA A 77 -22.73 -2.99 14.10
C ALA A 77 -23.48 -1.76 13.57
N ASP A 78 -23.24 -0.57 14.18
CA ASP A 78 -23.90 0.65 13.75
C ASP A 78 -23.32 1.17 12.44
N SER A 79 -24.21 1.70 11.61
CA SER A 79 -23.76 2.40 10.41
C SER A 79 -22.90 3.60 10.80
N LYS A 80 -21.73 3.66 10.21
CA LYS A 80 -20.76 4.74 10.43
C LYS A 80 -20.49 5.49 9.14
N PHE A 81 -19.97 6.69 9.25
CA PHE A 81 -19.42 7.39 8.11
C PHE A 81 -18.10 8.07 8.48
N ILE A 82 -17.21 8.10 7.50
CA ILE A 82 -15.97 8.84 7.63
C ILE A 82 -16.24 10.25 7.14
N SER A 83 -15.86 11.23 7.94
CA SER A 83 -15.96 12.63 7.56
C SER A 83 -14.67 13.18 6.96
N ARG A 84 -13.53 12.64 7.37
CA ARG A 84 -12.21 13.09 6.94
C ARG A 84 -11.15 12.04 7.20
N VAL A 85 -10.16 11.98 6.32
CA VAL A 85 -8.86 11.34 6.55
C VAL A 85 -7.80 12.42 6.60
N SER A 86 -6.89 12.36 7.56
CA SER A 86 -5.69 13.19 7.61
C SER A 86 -4.47 12.30 7.51
N LEU A 87 -3.60 12.57 6.55
CA LEU A 87 -2.36 11.82 6.32
C LEU A 87 -1.16 12.70 6.65
N ARG A 88 -0.23 12.17 7.43
CA ARG A 88 1.12 12.73 7.50
C ARG A 88 1.98 11.96 6.52
N CYS A 89 2.34 12.60 5.42
CA CYS A 89 3.08 11.95 4.35
C CYS A 89 4.17 12.84 3.77
N GLU A 90 5.06 12.21 3.02
CA GLU A 90 6.11 12.84 2.24
C GLU A 90 6.09 12.21 0.85
N VAL A 91 5.94 13.04 -0.18
CA VAL A 91 5.93 12.67 -1.59
C VAL A 91 7.13 13.33 -2.22
N GLU A 92 8.13 12.54 -2.60
CA GLU A 92 9.37 13.08 -3.17
C GLU A 92 9.14 13.76 -4.54
N SER A 93 10.14 14.47 -5.02
CA SER A 93 10.09 15.11 -6.34
C SER A 93 9.92 14.04 -7.43
N GLY A 94 8.98 14.24 -8.34
CA GLY A 94 8.65 13.28 -9.40
C GLY A 94 7.72 12.14 -8.97
N ALA A 95 7.39 12.03 -7.68
CA ALA A 95 6.47 11.02 -7.17
C ALA A 95 5.02 11.53 -7.08
N THR A 96 4.08 10.60 -6.99
CA THR A 96 2.65 10.87 -6.77
C THR A 96 2.08 9.90 -5.74
N LEU A 97 1.07 10.35 -4.99
CA LEU A 97 0.31 9.53 -4.06
C LEU A 97 -1.18 9.76 -4.29
N GLU A 98 -1.93 8.71 -4.47
CA GLU A 98 -3.38 8.71 -4.59
C GLU A 98 -4.04 7.94 -3.46
N ASP A 99 -5.10 8.51 -2.92
CA ASP A 99 -5.90 7.90 -1.86
C ASP A 99 -7.23 7.44 -2.42
N TRP A 100 -7.63 6.22 -2.06
CA TRP A 100 -8.86 5.59 -2.50
C TRP A 100 -9.61 4.98 -1.33
N ILE A 101 -10.93 4.88 -1.45
CA ILE A 101 -11.79 4.22 -0.49
C ILE A 101 -12.71 3.22 -1.17
N ASP A 102 -12.94 2.09 -0.50
CA ASP A 102 -13.97 1.12 -0.86
C ASP A 102 -14.88 0.91 0.36
N TYR A 103 -16.16 1.14 0.18
CA TYR A 103 -17.19 0.98 1.20
C TYR A 103 -17.82 -0.41 1.10
N ASP A 104 -18.02 -1.06 2.25
CA ASP A 104 -18.66 -2.38 2.38
C ASP A 104 -18.00 -3.48 1.51
N SER A 105 -16.69 -3.34 1.27
CA SER A 105 -15.86 -4.28 0.50
C SER A 105 -16.46 -4.68 -0.87
N ARG A 106 -17.13 -3.72 -1.53
CA ARG A 106 -17.81 -3.93 -2.82
C ARG A 106 -16.85 -4.02 -4.01
N GLY A 107 -15.57 -3.73 -3.80
CA GLY A 107 -14.59 -3.63 -4.88
C GLY A 107 -14.74 -2.37 -5.74
N ALA A 108 -15.61 -1.44 -5.34
CA ALA A 108 -15.91 -0.20 -6.04
C ALA A 108 -15.04 0.96 -5.49
N TRP A 109 -13.77 0.91 -5.79
CA TRP A 109 -12.80 1.92 -5.36
C TRP A 109 -13.13 3.31 -5.88
N ARG A 110 -13.21 4.27 -4.97
CA ARG A 110 -13.41 5.68 -5.28
C ARG A 110 -12.18 6.48 -4.91
N ARG A 111 -11.63 7.22 -5.86
CA ARG A 111 -10.50 8.10 -5.60
C ARG A 111 -10.95 9.29 -4.76
N LEU A 112 -10.23 9.55 -3.69
CA LEU A 112 -10.47 10.65 -2.77
C LEU A 112 -9.63 11.86 -3.13
N LYS A 113 -8.31 11.66 -3.27
CA LYS A 113 -7.38 12.73 -3.54
C LYS A 113 -6.16 12.20 -4.31
N SER A 114 -5.59 13.08 -5.12
CA SER A 114 -4.24 12.94 -5.64
C SER A 114 -3.34 13.99 -4.99
N ILE A 115 -2.20 13.56 -4.48
CA ILE A 115 -1.20 14.37 -3.81
C ILE A 115 0.03 14.40 -4.71
N GLY A 116 0.34 15.57 -5.22
CA GLY A 116 1.45 15.75 -6.15
C GLY A 116 2.81 15.81 -5.48
N SER A 117 3.80 15.83 -6.33
CA SER A 117 5.24 15.88 -6.04
C SER A 117 5.63 17.00 -5.06
N GLY A 118 6.63 16.72 -4.23
CA GLY A 118 7.25 17.69 -3.32
C GLY A 118 6.38 18.05 -2.09
N ARG A 119 5.32 17.31 -1.82
CA ARG A 119 4.47 17.56 -0.65
C ARG A 119 5.02 16.83 0.56
N LYS A 120 5.09 17.57 1.68
CA LYS A 120 5.50 17.05 2.99
C LYS A 120 4.65 17.62 4.10
N GLY A 121 4.24 16.79 5.05
CA GLY A 121 3.51 17.18 6.25
C GLY A 121 2.10 16.60 6.31
N MET A 122 1.22 17.28 7.05
CA MET A 122 -0.17 16.86 7.26
C MET A 122 -1.05 17.31 6.10
N ILE A 123 -1.73 16.37 5.48
CA ILE A 123 -2.63 16.61 4.35
C ILE A 123 -4.02 16.10 4.71
N ASN A 124 -5.01 16.96 4.60
CA ASN A 124 -6.40 16.57 4.73
C ASN A 124 -6.92 16.04 3.40
N VAL A 125 -7.49 14.86 3.46
CA VAL A 125 -8.15 14.19 2.33
C VAL A 125 -9.66 14.36 2.53
N PRO A 126 -10.32 15.19 1.71
CA PRO A 126 -11.76 15.37 1.80
C PRO A 126 -12.48 14.10 1.34
N LEU A 127 -13.58 13.82 2.00
CA LEU A 127 -14.44 12.67 1.71
C LEU A 127 -15.85 13.15 1.42
N ILE A 128 -16.54 12.48 0.50
CA ILE A 128 -17.99 12.54 0.43
C ILE A 128 -18.50 11.50 1.43
N PRO A 129 -19.12 11.91 2.55
CA PRO A 129 -19.55 10.97 3.56
C PRO A 129 -20.55 9.96 2.97
N ALA A 130 -20.27 8.69 3.15
CA ALA A 130 -21.20 7.61 2.81
C ALA A 130 -21.41 6.75 4.05
N ARG A 131 -22.66 6.38 4.32
CA ARG A 131 -22.97 5.41 5.37
C ARG A 131 -22.49 4.04 4.93
N CYS A 132 -21.77 3.37 5.81
CA CYS A 132 -21.23 2.03 5.57
C CYS A 132 -21.17 1.24 6.86
N ASP A 133 -21.15 -0.07 6.73
CA ASP A 133 -20.85 -1.00 7.82
C ASP A 133 -19.35 -1.04 8.11
N HIS A 134 -18.55 -1.09 7.06
CA HIS A 134 -17.09 -1.05 7.11
C HIS A 134 -16.54 -0.36 5.87
N PHE A 135 -15.27 -0.08 5.89
CA PHE A 135 -14.56 0.47 4.73
C PHE A 135 -13.09 0.08 4.79
N ARG A 136 -12.43 0.16 3.66
CA ARG A 136 -10.98 0.03 3.54
C ARG A 136 -10.40 1.15 2.68
N LEU A 137 -9.13 1.41 2.89
CA LEU A 137 -8.38 2.42 2.15
C LEU A 137 -7.33 1.76 1.28
N ARG A 138 -7.07 2.35 0.13
CA ARG A 138 -5.95 2.02 -0.73
C ARG A 138 -5.15 3.28 -0.96
N PHE A 139 -3.86 3.15 -0.83
CA PHE A 139 -2.87 4.14 -1.24
C PHE A 139 -2.16 3.58 -2.45
N SER A 140 -2.12 4.33 -3.52
CA SER A 140 -1.38 3.96 -4.72
C SER A 140 -0.55 5.13 -5.20
N GLY A 141 0.51 4.87 -5.90
CA GLY A 141 1.37 5.93 -6.35
C GLY A 141 2.46 5.47 -7.27
N TYR A 142 3.20 6.45 -7.70
CA TYR A 142 4.38 6.32 -8.52
C TYR A 142 5.55 6.99 -7.81
N GLY A 143 6.70 6.34 -7.77
CA GLY A 143 7.88 6.88 -7.14
C GLY A 143 7.88 6.81 -5.61
N LYS A 144 8.82 7.52 -5.00
CA LYS A 144 9.10 7.38 -3.59
C LYS A 144 8.17 8.24 -2.73
N CYS A 145 7.38 7.56 -1.91
CA CYS A 145 6.46 8.16 -0.95
C CYS A 145 6.63 7.52 0.43
N ALA A 146 6.36 8.28 1.49
CA ALA A 146 6.28 7.77 2.84
C ALA A 146 4.97 8.25 3.49
N ILE A 147 4.22 7.34 4.08
CA ILE A 147 3.07 7.63 4.94
C ILE A 147 3.50 7.33 6.37
N HIS A 148 3.55 8.36 7.21
CA HIS A 148 4.05 8.27 8.58
C HIS A 148 2.94 8.06 9.58
N ASP A 149 1.76 8.63 9.29
CA ASP A 149 0.62 8.59 10.19
C ASP A 149 -0.69 8.80 9.41
N MET A 150 -1.76 8.22 9.92
CA MET A 150 -3.11 8.36 9.38
C MET A 150 -4.12 8.52 10.51
N THR A 151 -4.86 9.61 10.47
CA THR A 151 -5.97 9.88 11.42
C THR A 151 -7.30 9.84 10.68
N LEU A 152 -8.21 9.00 11.18
CA LEU A 152 -9.57 8.85 10.65
C LEU A 152 -10.55 9.59 11.56
N PHE A 153 -11.39 10.42 10.97
CA PHE A 153 -12.45 11.13 11.68
C PHE A 153 -13.79 10.48 11.32
N LEU A 154 -14.36 9.81 12.30
CA LEU A 154 -15.59 9.05 12.17
C LEU A 154 -16.73 9.74 12.88
N ALA A 155 -17.93 9.57 12.37
CA ALA A 155 -19.16 9.82 13.10
C ALA A 155 -20.04 8.58 13.04
N THR A 156 -20.60 8.22 14.18
CA THR A 156 -21.60 7.15 14.30
C THR A 156 -22.98 7.79 14.14
N GLY A 157 -23.77 7.26 13.22
CA GLY A 157 -25.18 7.64 13.08
C GLY A 157 -26.04 6.76 13.97
N SER A 158 -27.01 7.34 14.69
CA SER A 158 -28.03 6.53 15.35
C SER A 158 -28.86 5.78 14.31
N ASN A 159 -29.10 4.49 14.55
CA ASN A 159 -30.00 3.66 13.72
C ASN A 159 -31.50 3.98 13.96
N GLU A 160 -31.82 5.05 14.70
CA GLU A 160 -33.21 5.46 14.87
C GLU A 160 -33.79 5.89 13.53
N ARG A 161 -34.56 4.99 12.94
CA ARG A 161 -35.51 5.33 11.88
C ARG A 161 -36.59 6.19 12.54
N ARG A 162 -36.64 7.47 12.22
CA ARG A 162 -37.87 8.25 12.36
C ARG A 162 -38.85 7.86 11.29
#